data_fdc7c174ce5b51e2dc11a72111577789
#
_entry.id   fdc7c174ce5b51e2dc11a72111577789
#
_cell.length_a   1.000
_cell.length_b   1.000
_cell.length_c   1.000
_cell.angle_alpha   90.00
_cell.angle_beta   90.00
_cell.angle_gamma   90.00
#
_symmetry.space_group_name_H-M   'P 1'
#
loop_
_entity.id
_entity.type
_entity.pdbx_description
1 polymer ?
#
loop_
_entity_poly.entity_id
_entity_poly.type
_entity_poly.pdbx_seq_one_letter_code
_entity_poly.pdbx_strand_id
1 'polypeptide(L)'
;MNMNKDDLLKVLGIIVLGAVAVYISRYIFLPSLVFNLPFIFIFALIFFPIARAKYNREKMDYSITGFTVSSTHSFITVYWNAENKTKSDQAVNPIVSAYQNKVMLKRLDASQDVVTLAPDGKYNGMSSFELLNSSSPVEIKITQEKRPDYLVETQLDLPDA
;
A
#
# COMPACT_ATOMS: atom_id res chain seq x y z
N MET A 1 -12.28 -11.26 -3.83
CA MET A 1 -10.96 -10.85 -4.34
C MET A 1 -11.18 -10.15 -5.68
N ASN A 2 -11.40 -8.83 -5.65
CA ASN A 2 -11.60 -8.03 -6.88
C ASN A 2 -10.24 -7.59 -7.40
N MET A 3 -9.70 -8.37 -8.32
CA MET A 3 -8.51 -7.98 -9.07
C MET A 3 -8.91 -6.88 -10.06
N ASN A 4 -8.20 -5.74 -10.08
CA ASN A 4 -8.47 -4.67 -11.03
C ASN A 4 -8.29 -5.20 -12.47
N LYS A 5 -9.15 -4.75 -13.39
CA LYS A 5 -9.17 -5.19 -14.79
C LYS A 5 -7.81 -5.01 -15.48
N ASP A 6 -7.07 -3.96 -15.10
CA ASP A 6 -5.73 -3.68 -15.63
C ASP A 6 -4.67 -4.66 -15.11
N ASP A 7 -4.79 -5.11 -13.87
CA ASP A 7 -3.90 -6.13 -13.30
C ASP A 7 -4.17 -7.50 -13.89
N LEU A 8 -5.44 -7.81 -14.16
CA LEU A 8 -5.83 -9.04 -14.85
C LEU A 8 -5.24 -9.08 -16.27
N LEU A 9 -5.32 -7.98 -17.00
CA LEU A 9 -4.76 -7.85 -18.36
C LEU A 9 -3.23 -7.99 -18.36
N LYS A 10 -2.53 -7.42 -17.38
CA LYS A 10 -1.07 -7.57 -17.23
C LYS A 10 -0.69 -9.02 -16.94
N VAL A 11 -1.39 -9.68 -16.02
CA VAL A 11 -1.14 -11.09 -15.70
C VAL A 11 -1.44 -11.99 -16.90
N LEU A 12 -2.54 -11.74 -17.61
CA LEU A 12 -2.88 -12.48 -18.84
C LEU A 12 -1.84 -12.26 -19.93
N GLY A 13 -1.38 -11.03 -20.14
CA GLY A 13 -0.33 -10.70 -21.11
C GLY A 13 0.98 -11.42 -20.81
N ILE A 14 1.36 -11.52 -19.54
CA ILE A 14 2.56 -12.24 -19.10
C ILE A 14 2.41 -13.75 -19.33
N ILE A 15 1.25 -14.33 -19.01
CA ILE A 15 0.97 -15.74 -19.24
C ILE A 15 1.01 -16.07 -20.73
N VAL A 16 0.40 -15.21 -21.57
CA VAL A 16 0.40 -15.38 -23.04
C VAL A 16 1.82 -15.26 -23.59
N LEU A 17 2.61 -14.26 -23.18
CA LEU A 17 4.01 -14.11 -23.59
C LEU A 17 4.86 -15.32 -23.15
N GLY A 18 4.65 -15.83 -21.94
CA GLY A 18 5.30 -17.05 -21.45
C GLY A 18 4.92 -18.28 -22.26
N ALA A 19 3.66 -18.46 -22.57
CA ALA A 19 3.17 -19.57 -23.40
C ALA A 19 3.70 -19.49 -24.83
N VAL A 20 3.75 -18.30 -25.42
CA VAL A 20 4.31 -18.06 -26.75
C VAL A 20 5.82 -18.32 -26.77
N ALA A 21 6.56 -17.88 -25.75
CA ALA A 21 8.00 -18.15 -25.63
C ALA A 21 8.29 -19.65 -25.50
N VAL A 22 7.50 -20.39 -24.71
CA VAL A 22 7.59 -21.85 -24.57
C VAL A 22 7.24 -22.55 -25.89
N TYR A 23 6.20 -22.09 -26.59
CA TYR A 23 5.79 -22.64 -27.87
C TYR A 23 6.87 -22.43 -28.95
N ILE A 24 7.42 -21.21 -29.06
CA ILE A 24 8.51 -20.88 -30.01
C ILE A 24 9.76 -21.68 -29.68
N SER A 25 10.14 -21.79 -28.39
CA SER A 25 11.26 -22.59 -27.94
C SER A 25 11.13 -24.07 -28.27
N ARG A 26 9.91 -24.61 -28.15
CA ARG A 26 9.61 -26.02 -28.48
C ARG A 26 9.66 -26.35 -29.98
N TYR A 27 9.31 -25.40 -30.82
CA TYR A 27 9.21 -25.62 -32.27
C TYR A 27 10.43 -25.15 -33.06
N ILE A 28 11.20 -24.18 -32.55
CA ILE A 28 12.33 -23.59 -33.26
C ILE A 28 13.68 -24.13 -32.76
N PHE A 29 13.80 -24.49 -31.48
CA PHE A 29 15.06 -24.92 -30.91
C PHE A 29 15.00 -26.27 -30.17
N LEU A 30 14.87 -27.39 -30.90
CA LEU A 30 15.19 -28.75 -30.48
C LEU A 30 14.37 -29.45 -29.35
N PRO A 31 14.15 -30.77 -29.47
CA PRO A 31 13.28 -31.56 -28.63
C PRO A 31 14.01 -32.14 -27.42
N SER A 32 14.64 -31.33 -26.57
CA SER A 32 15.19 -31.83 -25.32
C SER A 32 14.65 -31.10 -24.12
N LEU A 33 14.10 -31.84 -23.18
CA LEU A 33 13.59 -31.40 -21.87
C LEU A 33 14.62 -30.54 -21.10
N VAL A 34 15.90 -30.77 -21.37
CA VAL A 34 17.04 -30.11 -20.73
C VAL A 34 17.12 -28.61 -21.08
N PHE A 35 16.64 -28.20 -22.28
CA PHE A 35 16.67 -26.81 -22.69
C PHE A 35 15.52 -25.96 -22.08
N ASN A 36 14.45 -26.58 -21.63
CA ASN A 36 13.33 -25.86 -21.02
C ASN A 36 13.53 -25.56 -19.52
N LEU A 37 14.34 -26.36 -18.82
CA LEU A 37 14.65 -26.17 -17.41
C LEU A 37 15.27 -24.81 -17.07
N PRO A 38 16.28 -24.30 -17.80
CA PRO A 38 16.86 -22.98 -17.53
C PRO A 38 15.82 -21.84 -17.71
N PHE A 39 14.95 -21.93 -18.70
CA PHE A 39 13.90 -20.93 -18.92
C PHE A 39 12.87 -20.91 -17.81
N ILE A 40 12.43 -22.08 -17.35
CA ILE A 40 11.50 -22.20 -16.21
C ILE A 40 12.16 -21.62 -14.95
N PHE A 41 13.46 -21.89 -14.75
CA PHE A 41 14.21 -21.40 -13.61
C PHE A 41 14.40 -19.88 -13.63
N ILE A 42 14.74 -19.31 -14.79
CA ILE A 42 14.84 -17.86 -14.99
C ILE A 42 13.48 -17.20 -14.78
N PHE A 43 12.41 -17.77 -15.33
CA PHE A 43 11.05 -17.28 -15.11
C PHE A 43 10.66 -17.30 -13.64
N ALA A 44 10.94 -18.41 -12.93
CA ALA A 44 10.66 -18.51 -11.50
C ALA A 44 11.48 -17.49 -10.68
N LEU A 45 12.75 -17.26 -11.00
CA LEU A 45 13.58 -16.27 -10.33
C LEU A 45 13.09 -14.83 -10.52
N ILE A 46 12.52 -14.50 -11.68
CA ILE A 46 12.00 -13.15 -11.96
C ILE A 46 10.61 -12.96 -11.36
N PHE A 47 9.71 -13.93 -11.52
CA PHE A 47 8.31 -13.78 -11.14
C PHE A 47 8.02 -14.07 -9.68
N PHE A 48 8.77 -14.97 -9.04
CA PHE A 48 8.56 -15.29 -7.64
C PHE A 48 8.74 -14.09 -6.69
N PRO A 49 9.79 -13.26 -6.82
CA PRO A 49 9.94 -12.05 -6.01
C PRO A 49 8.81 -11.04 -6.25
N ILE A 50 8.38 -10.88 -7.51
CA ILE A 50 7.30 -9.94 -7.87
C ILE A 50 5.97 -10.41 -7.28
N ALA A 51 5.63 -11.68 -7.42
CA ALA A 51 4.43 -12.26 -6.85
C ALA A 51 4.43 -12.20 -5.33
N ARG A 52 5.58 -12.47 -4.70
CA ARG A 52 5.75 -12.37 -3.25
C ARG A 52 5.62 -10.94 -2.74
N ALA A 53 6.19 -9.97 -3.46
CA ALA A 53 6.06 -8.56 -3.11
C ALA A 53 4.59 -8.10 -3.19
N LYS A 54 3.88 -8.49 -4.25
CA LYS A 54 2.46 -8.19 -4.41
C LYS A 54 1.61 -8.87 -3.31
N TYR A 55 1.88 -10.14 -3.02
CA TYR A 55 1.18 -10.89 -1.96
C TYR A 55 1.35 -10.24 -0.58
N ASN A 56 2.57 -9.76 -0.26
CA ASN A 56 2.84 -9.09 1.00
C ASN A 56 2.16 -7.71 1.07
N ARG A 57 2.05 -6.99 -0.06
CA ARG A 57 1.33 -5.70 -0.14
C ARG A 57 -0.14 -5.85 0.22
N GLU A 58 -0.78 -6.87 -0.30
CA GLU A 58 -2.23 -7.10 -0.13
C GLU A 58 -2.61 -7.48 1.32
N LYS A 59 -1.63 -7.69 2.21
CA LYS A 59 -1.87 -8.13 3.59
C LYS A 59 -1.53 -7.12 4.68
N MET A 60 -1.00 -5.96 4.31
CA MET A 60 -0.94 -4.82 5.22
C MET A 60 -2.24 -4.03 5.07
N ASP A 61 -2.86 -3.69 6.18
CA ASP A 61 -4.10 -2.94 6.21
C ASP A 61 -3.93 -1.67 7.07
N TYR A 62 -4.45 -0.56 6.56
CA TYR A 62 -4.49 0.70 7.26
C TYR A 62 -5.92 1.19 7.34
N SER A 63 -6.30 1.76 8.46
CA SER A 63 -7.62 2.36 8.63
C SER A 63 -7.56 3.59 9.51
N ILE A 64 -8.44 4.54 9.24
CA ILE A 64 -8.69 5.68 10.12
C ILE A 64 -9.77 5.24 11.09
N THR A 65 -9.48 5.34 12.40
CA THR A 65 -10.38 4.89 13.47
C THR A 65 -11.20 6.03 14.05
N GLY A 66 -10.80 7.27 13.84
CA GLY A 66 -11.51 8.44 14.28
C GLY A 66 -10.68 9.70 14.20
N PHE A 67 -11.26 10.81 14.61
CA PHE A 67 -10.57 12.09 14.73
C PHE A 67 -11.18 12.94 15.84
N THR A 68 -10.41 13.91 16.31
CA THR A 68 -10.88 14.97 17.23
C THR A 68 -10.41 16.32 16.73
N VAL A 69 -11.26 17.32 16.87
CA VAL A 69 -10.94 18.72 16.58
C VAL A 69 -10.78 19.47 17.90
N SER A 70 -9.77 20.35 17.96
CA SER A 70 -9.57 21.18 19.15
C SER A 70 -10.75 22.11 19.39
N SER A 71 -11.00 22.50 20.63
CA SER A 71 -12.07 23.43 21.00
C SER A 71 -11.94 24.81 20.31
N THR A 72 -10.73 25.17 19.92
CA THR A 72 -10.45 26.41 19.17
C THR A 72 -10.48 26.21 17.66
N HIS A 73 -10.82 25.02 17.16
CA HIS A 73 -10.78 24.64 15.74
C HIS A 73 -9.45 24.98 15.03
N SER A 74 -8.35 25.00 15.79
CA SER A 74 -7.01 25.34 15.26
C SER A 74 -6.23 24.12 14.82
N PHE A 75 -6.56 22.93 15.31
CA PHE A 75 -5.93 21.68 14.87
C PHE A 75 -6.89 20.49 14.92
N ILE A 76 -6.56 19.48 14.12
CA ILE A 76 -7.22 18.17 14.08
C ILE A 76 -6.23 17.09 14.48
N THR A 77 -6.66 16.16 15.33
CA THR A 77 -5.92 14.92 15.62
C THR A 77 -6.65 13.74 15.02
N VAL A 78 -5.95 12.99 14.18
CA VAL A 78 -6.46 11.81 13.47
C VAL A 78 -5.88 10.56 14.15
N TYR A 79 -6.75 9.63 14.48
CA TYR A 79 -6.40 8.31 15.00
C TYR A 79 -6.46 7.29 13.89
N TRP A 80 -5.43 6.47 13.79
CA TRP A 80 -5.34 5.47 12.73
C TRP A 80 -4.76 4.16 13.28
N ASN A 81 -4.99 3.09 12.53
CA ASN A 81 -4.54 1.74 12.85
C ASN A 81 -3.79 1.17 11.65
N ALA A 82 -2.74 0.39 11.95
CA ALA A 82 -2.04 -0.46 11.00
C ALA A 82 -2.13 -1.90 11.48
N GLU A 83 -2.51 -2.83 10.61
CA GLU A 83 -2.62 -4.26 10.89
C GLU A 83 -1.74 -5.05 9.93
N ASN A 84 -0.85 -5.88 10.48
CA ASN A 84 -0.01 -6.78 9.68
C ASN A 84 -0.75 -8.10 9.44
N LYS A 85 -1.39 -8.24 8.29
CA LYS A 85 -2.05 -9.50 7.86
C LYS A 85 -1.12 -10.46 7.14
N THR A 86 0.18 -10.21 7.15
CA THR A 86 1.18 -11.11 6.54
C THR A 86 1.61 -12.19 7.54
N LYS A 87 2.26 -13.23 7.05
CA LYS A 87 2.84 -14.32 7.88
C LYS A 87 4.24 -14.03 8.39
N SER A 88 4.76 -12.81 8.23
CA SER A 88 6.11 -12.43 8.64
C SER A 88 6.11 -11.05 9.26
N ASP A 89 7.10 -10.78 10.10
CA ASP A 89 7.32 -9.46 10.66
C ASP A 89 7.44 -8.40 9.56
N GLN A 90 6.75 -7.27 9.74
CA GLN A 90 6.76 -6.16 8.81
C GLN A 90 7.16 -4.86 9.51
N ALA A 91 8.15 -4.18 8.95
CA ALA A 91 8.46 -2.82 9.36
C ALA A 91 7.40 -1.87 8.78
N VAL A 92 6.75 -1.12 9.65
CA VAL A 92 5.70 -0.17 9.30
C VAL A 92 6.19 1.23 9.60
N ASN A 93 6.23 2.06 8.59
CA ASN A 93 6.56 3.48 8.69
C ASN A 93 5.50 4.28 7.92
N PRO A 94 4.31 4.49 8.51
CA PRO A 94 3.25 5.20 7.82
C PRO A 94 3.58 6.70 7.72
N ILE A 95 3.34 7.24 6.54
CA ILE A 95 3.34 8.68 6.29
C ILE A 95 1.88 9.12 6.27
N VAL A 96 1.46 9.82 7.32
CA VAL A 96 0.13 10.41 7.41
C VAL A 96 0.22 11.87 6.96
N SER A 97 -0.58 12.24 5.98
CA SER A 97 -0.67 13.60 5.45
C SER A 97 -2.11 14.07 5.47
N ALA A 98 -2.32 15.35 5.74
CA ALA A 98 -3.63 15.97 5.73
C ALA A 98 -3.65 17.14 4.75
N TYR A 99 -4.78 17.34 4.09
CA TYR A 99 -4.98 18.41 3.12
C TYR A 99 -6.30 19.12 3.38
N GLN A 100 -6.32 20.43 3.22
CA GLN A 100 -7.52 21.27 3.19
C GLN A 100 -7.49 22.12 1.93
N ASN A 101 -8.55 22.08 1.12
CA ASN A 101 -8.60 22.78 -0.16
C ASN A 101 -7.37 22.52 -1.06
N LYS A 102 -6.88 21.26 -1.09
CA LYS A 102 -5.68 20.81 -1.81
C LYS A 102 -4.35 21.38 -1.26
N VAL A 103 -4.36 22.11 -0.15
CA VAL A 103 -3.15 22.59 0.53
C VAL A 103 -2.79 21.58 1.62
N MET A 104 -1.52 21.14 1.62
CA MET A 104 -1.02 20.23 2.65
C MET A 104 -0.94 20.99 3.99
N LEU A 105 -1.54 20.37 5.02
CA LEU A 105 -1.54 20.91 6.37
C LEU A 105 -0.20 20.65 7.06
N LYS A 106 0.18 21.58 7.91
CA LYS A 106 1.37 21.45 8.74
C LYS A 106 1.14 20.40 9.83
N ARG A 107 2.02 19.42 9.89
CA ARG A 107 2.02 18.42 10.97
C ARG A 107 2.57 19.01 12.26
N LEU A 108 1.92 18.74 13.38
CA LEU A 108 2.25 19.29 14.70
C LEU A 108 2.98 18.28 15.59
N ASP A 109 2.74 16.98 15.38
CA ASP A 109 3.40 15.90 16.13
C ASP A 109 4.75 15.52 15.49
N ALA A 110 5.61 14.86 16.26
CA ALA A 110 6.88 14.32 15.76
C ALA A 110 6.62 13.19 14.75
N SER A 111 7.56 13.01 13.81
CA SER A 111 7.53 11.84 12.93
C SER A 111 7.56 10.56 13.76
N GLN A 112 6.73 9.59 13.37
CA GLN A 112 6.72 8.31 14.07
C GLN A 112 7.97 7.50 13.79
N ASP A 113 8.43 6.78 14.81
CA ASP A 113 9.48 5.79 14.66
C ASP A 113 8.99 4.60 13.84
N VAL A 114 9.92 3.94 13.17
CA VAL A 114 9.65 2.69 12.46
C VAL A 114 9.24 1.63 13.47
N VAL A 115 8.02 1.11 13.32
CA VAL A 115 7.48 0.05 14.18
C VAL A 115 7.55 -1.28 13.43
N THR A 116 8.02 -2.33 14.10
CA THR A 116 7.96 -3.69 13.56
C THR A 116 6.75 -4.41 14.15
N LEU A 117 5.85 -4.87 13.30
CA LEU A 117 4.68 -5.64 13.67
C LEU A 117 4.88 -7.12 13.34
N ALA A 118 4.68 -7.97 14.34
CA ALA A 118 4.56 -9.41 14.15
C ALA A 118 3.33 -9.75 13.29
N PRO A 119 3.21 -10.99 12.77
CA PRO A 119 1.99 -11.47 12.13
C PRO A 119 0.75 -11.19 13.00
N ASP A 120 -0.33 -10.72 12.39
CA ASP A 120 -1.58 -10.30 13.05
C ASP A 120 -1.42 -9.18 14.09
N GLY A 121 -0.21 -8.60 14.19
CA GLY A 121 0.07 -7.46 15.06
C GLY A 121 -0.65 -6.21 14.60
N LYS A 122 -1.07 -5.38 15.58
CA LYS A 122 -1.75 -4.10 15.35
C LYS A 122 -0.97 -2.98 16.02
N TYR A 123 -1.02 -1.83 15.39
CA TYR A 123 -0.47 -0.60 15.91
C TYR A 123 -1.48 0.53 15.78
N ASN A 124 -1.73 1.24 16.88
CA ASN A 124 -2.59 2.41 16.91
C ASN A 124 -1.68 3.65 16.99
N GLY A 125 -1.87 4.53 16.03
CA GLY A 125 -1.14 5.79 15.98
C GLY A 125 -2.07 6.99 15.98
N MET A 126 -1.49 8.15 16.19
CA MET A 126 -2.17 9.43 16.06
C MET A 126 -1.29 10.42 15.31
N SER A 127 -1.91 11.35 14.61
CA SER A 127 -1.22 12.43 13.91
C SER A 127 -2.04 13.70 14.02
N SER A 128 -1.38 14.81 14.38
CA SER A 128 -2.03 16.11 14.58
C SER A 128 -1.60 17.10 13.50
N PHE A 129 -2.56 17.87 13.00
CA PHE A 129 -2.36 18.83 11.90
C PHE A 129 -3.00 20.17 12.23
N GLU A 130 -2.32 21.25 11.86
CA GLU A 130 -2.81 22.61 11.97
C GLU A 130 -3.86 22.87 10.88
N LEU A 131 -5.07 23.32 11.26
CA LEU A 131 -6.15 23.61 10.33
C LEU A 131 -5.97 25.00 9.70
N LEU A 132 -6.29 25.12 8.42
CA LEU A 132 -6.32 26.41 7.73
C LEU A 132 -7.61 27.18 8.03
N ASN A 133 -8.71 26.47 8.22
CA ASN A 133 -10.03 26.99 8.58
C ASN A 133 -10.89 25.92 9.23
N SER A 134 -11.97 26.35 9.89
CA SER A 134 -12.88 25.46 10.64
C SER A 134 -14.02 24.85 9.81
N SER A 135 -14.20 25.26 8.57
CA SER A 135 -15.41 24.93 7.78
C SER A 135 -15.16 24.02 6.58
N SER A 136 -13.90 23.91 6.13
CA SER A 136 -13.59 23.07 4.98
C SER A 136 -13.25 21.64 5.43
N PRO A 137 -13.69 20.61 4.70
CA PRO A 137 -13.35 19.24 5.00
C PRO A 137 -11.85 18.99 4.91
N VAL A 138 -11.37 18.00 5.66
CA VAL A 138 -9.98 17.59 5.70
C VAL A 138 -9.83 16.25 4.99
N GLU A 139 -8.99 16.20 3.98
CA GLU A 139 -8.61 14.96 3.29
C GLU A 139 -7.39 14.36 3.97
N ILE A 140 -7.50 13.14 4.48
CA ILE A 140 -6.41 12.40 5.11
C ILE A 140 -5.90 11.32 4.18
N LYS A 141 -4.58 11.26 4.00
CA LYS A 141 -3.89 10.23 3.22
C LYS A 141 -2.88 9.50 4.09
N ILE A 142 -2.94 8.17 4.07
CA ILE A 142 -1.95 7.32 4.73
C ILE A 142 -1.21 6.55 3.66
N THR A 143 0.10 6.74 3.59
CA THR A 143 1.01 6.00 2.71
C THR A 143 2.11 5.35 3.54
N GLN A 144 2.82 4.42 2.95
CA GLN A 144 4.01 3.83 3.55
C GLN A 144 5.23 4.20 2.72
N GLU A 145 6.31 4.70 3.36
CA GLU A 145 7.49 5.24 2.68
C GLU A 145 8.06 4.31 1.60
N LYS A 146 8.13 3.02 1.90
CA LYS A 146 8.65 2.00 0.96
C LYS A 146 7.59 1.41 0.02
N ARG A 147 6.33 1.87 0.11
CA ARG A 147 5.19 1.30 -0.61
C ARG A 147 4.14 2.37 -0.89
N PRO A 148 4.44 3.33 -1.77
CA PRO A 148 3.57 4.49 -2.03
C PRO A 148 2.20 4.13 -2.64
N ASP A 149 2.07 2.94 -3.16
CA ASP A 149 0.83 2.39 -3.72
C ASP A 149 -0.19 1.94 -2.64
N TYR A 150 0.18 1.92 -1.37
CA TYR A 150 -0.74 1.72 -0.25
C TYR A 150 -1.31 3.08 0.16
N LEU A 151 -2.36 3.47 -0.48
CA LEU A 151 -3.06 4.71 -0.17
C LEU A 151 -4.39 4.40 0.49
N VAL A 152 -4.55 4.86 1.72
CA VAL A 152 -5.86 5.06 2.34
C VAL A 152 -6.16 6.55 2.24
N GLU A 153 -7.26 6.88 1.61
CA GLU A 153 -7.74 8.25 1.42
C GLU A 153 -9.14 8.37 2.01
N THR A 154 -9.32 9.31 2.90
CA THR A 154 -10.61 9.54 3.56
C THR A 154 -10.82 11.04 3.73
N GLN A 155 -12.01 11.51 3.41
CA GLN A 155 -12.44 12.87 3.68
C GLN A 155 -13.17 12.91 5.03
N LEU A 156 -12.79 13.84 5.87
CA LEU A 156 -13.40 14.09 7.17
C LEU A 156 -14.13 15.42 7.14
N ASP A 157 -15.42 15.38 7.42
CA ASP A 157 -16.22 16.59 7.61
C ASP A 157 -16.00 17.09 9.03
N LEU A 158 -15.60 18.36 9.17
CA LEU A 158 -15.41 18.97 10.47
C LEU A 158 -16.78 19.25 11.11
N PRO A 159 -16.93 19.06 12.44
CA PRO A 159 -18.15 19.46 13.14
C PRO A 159 -18.33 20.96 13.00
N ASP A 160 -19.59 21.39 12.93
CA ASP A 160 -19.94 22.80 12.92
C ASP A 160 -19.36 23.50 14.16
N ALA A 161 -18.79 24.68 13.96
CA ALA A 161 -18.14 25.49 14.99
C ALA A 161 -19.15 26.19 15.92
#